data_67baa124053fea95292908acf4354ace
#
_entry.id   67baa124053fea95292908acf4354ace
#
_cell.length_a   1.000
_cell.length_b   1.000
_cell.length_c   1.000
_cell.angle_alpha   90.00
_cell.angle_beta   90.00
_cell.angle_gamma   90.00
#
_symmetry.space_group_name_H-M   'P 1'
#
loop_
_entity.id
_entity.type
_entity.pdbx_description
1 polymer ?
#
loop_
_entity_poly.entity_id
_entity_poly.type
_entity_poly.pdbx_seq_one_letter_code
_entity_poly.pdbx_strand_id
1 'polypeptide(L)'
;MSNIFKSFNIKFKQEIKNIYVKYRLPSFKNEYYLIKWLPNVETDFHGHRGKECRYILLKGSYLVEERYNNNLLEISYQKIKPFKIYHINDKKGIHKMINSEDKIKWSIHRYS
;
A
#
# COMPACT_ATOMS: atom_id res chain seq x y z
N MET A 1 1.06 -21.08 -2.18
CA MET A 1 0.71 -19.79 -1.58
C MET A 1 -0.78 -19.47 -1.61
N SER A 2 -1.45 -19.66 -2.74
CA SER A 2 -2.88 -19.43 -2.84
C SER A 2 -3.71 -20.23 -1.83
N ASN A 3 -3.30 -21.44 -1.49
CA ASN A 3 -4.02 -22.30 -0.56
C ASN A 3 -4.01 -21.76 0.87
N ILE A 4 -2.93 -21.12 1.29
CA ILE A 4 -2.83 -20.52 2.61
C ILE A 4 -3.84 -19.36 2.73
N PHE A 5 -3.88 -18.49 1.73
CA PHE A 5 -4.83 -17.38 1.73
C PHE A 5 -6.27 -17.84 1.57
N LYS A 6 -6.52 -18.90 0.82
CA LYS A 6 -7.86 -19.48 0.74
C LYS A 6 -8.33 -20.03 2.07
N SER A 7 -7.46 -20.68 2.85
CA SER A 7 -7.80 -21.19 4.17
C SER A 7 -8.20 -20.10 5.15
N PHE A 8 -7.63 -18.90 5.02
CA PHE A 8 -7.95 -17.76 5.87
C PHE A 8 -8.94 -16.79 5.24
N ASN A 9 -9.40 -17.05 4.05
CA ASN A 9 -10.19 -16.10 3.26
C ASN A 9 -11.48 -15.66 3.97
N ILE A 10 -12.13 -16.54 4.69
CA ILE A 10 -13.33 -16.21 5.45
C ILE A 10 -13.07 -15.19 6.57
N LYS A 11 -11.82 -15.02 6.99
CA LYS A 11 -11.40 -14.10 8.04
C LYS A 11 -10.83 -12.79 7.50
N PHE A 12 -10.64 -12.70 6.19
CA PHE A 12 -10.06 -11.54 5.54
C PHE A 12 -11.14 -10.66 4.94
N LYS A 13 -11.09 -9.39 5.28
CA LYS A 13 -11.84 -8.40 4.53
C LYS A 13 -11.07 -8.12 3.24
N GLN A 14 -11.74 -8.32 2.13
CA GLN A 14 -11.16 -8.13 0.80
C GLN A 14 -11.78 -6.91 0.13
N GLU A 15 -10.95 -6.07 -0.42
CA GLU A 15 -11.35 -4.94 -1.23
C GLU A 15 -10.74 -5.10 -2.62
N ILE A 16 -11.58 -5.20 -3.64
CA ILE A 16 -11.17 -5.40 -5.02
C ILE A 16 -11.46 -4.13 -5.80
N LYS A 17 -10.42 -3.62 -6.46
CA LYS A 17 -10.51 -2.49 -7.38
C LYS A 17 -9.75 -2.85 -8.65
N ASN A 18 -9.96 -2.05 -9.71
CA ASN A 18 -9.19 -2.22 -10.96
C ASN A 18 -7.69 -1.89 -10.79
N ILE A 19 -7.28 -1.47 -9.60
CA ILE A 19 -5.93 -1.03 -9.27
C ILE A 19 -5.22 -2.08 -8.41
N TYR A 20 -5.93 -2.64 -7.42
CA TYR A 20 -5.34 -3.57 -6.47
C TYR A 20 -6.39 -4.49 -5.86
N VAL A 21 -5.89 -5.57 -5.24
CA VAL A 21 -6.67 -6.42 -4.35
C VAL A 21 -6.09 -6.27 -2.95
N LYS A 22 -6.90 -5.89 -2.00
CA LYS A 22 -6.50 -5.60 -0.63
C LYS A 22 -7.07 -6.66 0.31
N TYR A 23 -6.19 -7.38 1.00
CA TYR A 23 -6.55 -8.42 1.95
C TYR A 23 -6.28 -7.94 3.36
N ARG A 24 -7.29 -7.88 4.20
CA ARG A 24 -7.09 -7.57 5.62
C ARG A 24 -6.57 -8.79 6.36
N LEU A 25 -5.42 -8.64 7.02
CA LEU A 25 -4.83 -9.71 7.80
C LEU A 25 -5.37 -9.68 9.23
N PRO A 26 -5.58 -10.86 9.89
CA PRO A 26 -6.02 -10.90 11.27
C PRO A 26 -5.02 -10.23 12.19
N SER A 27 -5.50 -9.33 13.05
CA SER A 27 -4.69 -8.67 14.07
C SER A 27 -5.57 -8.08 15.15
N PHE A 28 -5.07 -8.04 16.39
CA PHE A 28 -5.82 -7.52 17.52
C PHE A 28 -5.62 -6.02 17.76
N LYS A 29 -4.44 -5.50 17.45
CA LYS A 29 -4.11 -4.09 17.79
C LYS A 29 -4.14 -3.17 16.61
N ASN A 30 -3.47 -3.54 15.54
CA ASN A 30 -3.31 -2.70 14.37
C ASN A 30 -3.99 -3.31 13.17
N GLU A 31 -4.30 -2.48 12.20
CA GLU A 31 -4.81 -2.95 10.93
C GLU A 31 -3.62 -3.28 10.02
N TYR A 32 -3.58 -4.52 9.56
CA TYR A 32 -2.60 -4.97 8.58
C TYR A 32 -3.29 -5.37 7.30
N TYR A 33 -2.72 -4.97 6.17
CA TYR A 33 -3.23 -5.33 4.86
C TYR A 33 -2.10 -5.86 3.99
N LEU A 34 -2.39 -6.96 3.29
CA LEU A 34 -1.59 -7.43 2.17
C LEU A 34 -2.22 -6.87 0.91
N ILE A 35 -1.43 -6.18 0.09
CA ILE A 35 -1.94 -5.55 -1.12
C ILE A 35 -1.25 -6.17 -2.33
N LYS A 36 -2.06 -6.66 -3.26
CA LYS A 36 -1.65 -7.13 -4.57
C LYS A 36 -1.88 -6.00 -5.57
N TRP A 37 -0.81 -5.44 -6.08
CA TRP A 37 -0.87 -4.37 -7.07
C TRP A 37 -0.94 -4.95 -8.47
N LEU A 38 -1.94 -4.56 -9.23
CA LEU A 38 -2.09 -4.97 -10.62
C LEU A 38 -1.07 -4.24 -11.49
N PRO A 39 -0.74 -4.79 -12.69
CA PRO A 39 0.20 -4.12 -13.59
C PRO A 39 -0.30 -2.76 -14.08
N ASN A 40 0.61 -1.82 -14.26
CA ASN A 40 0.35 -0.53 -14.92
C ASN A 40 -0.84 0.24 -14.33
N VAL A 41 -0.86 0.39 -13.01
CA VAL A 41 -1.94 1.07 -12.31
C VAL A 41 -1.41 2.13 -11.36
N GLU A 42 -2.26 3.09 -11.03
CA GLU A 42 -1.98 4.06 -9.98
C GLU A 42 -3.23 4.31 -9.14
N THR A 43 -3.04 4.63 -7.86
CA THR A 43 -4.14 5.05 -7.00
C THR A 43 -4.41 6.53 -7.20
N ASP A 44 -5.54 7.00 -6.67
CA ASP A 44 -5.75 8.43 -6.46
C ASP A 44 -4.92 8.89 -5.26
N PHE A 45 -4.72 10.20 -5.14
CA PHE A 45 -4.16 10.75 -3.91
C PHE A 45 -5.10 10.47 -2.74
N HIS A 46 -4.54 10.00 -1.64
CA HIS A 46 -5.33 9.68 -0.45
C HIS A 46 -4.55 9.96 0.83
N GLY A 47 -5.28 10.26 1.89
CA GLY A 47 -4.75 10.43 3.23
C GLY A 47 -5.03 9.20 4.10
N HIS A 48 -4.67 9.27 5.36
CA HIS A 48 -4.72 8.11 6.27
C HIS A 48 -5.64 8.33 7.48
N ARG A 49 -6.49 9.34 7.44
CA ARG A 49 -7.52 9.63 8.46
C ARG A 49 -6.96 9.70 9.88
N GLY A 50 -5.84 10.41 10.04
CA GLY A 50 -5.18 10.57 11.32
C GLY A 50 -4.33 9.38 11.76
N LYS A 51 -4.29 8.30 11.00
CA LYS A 51 -3.48 7.13 11.30
C LYS A 51 -2.10 7.23 10.68
N GLU A 52 -1.15 6.53 11.27
CA GLU A 52 0.14 6.31 10.66
C GLU A 52 0.07 5.07 9.77
N CYS A 53 0.68 5.15 8.61
CA CYS A 53 0.81 4.01 7.71
C CYS A 53 2.30 3.68 7.53
N ARG A 54 2.66 2.44 7.84
CA ARG A 54 3.98 1.89 7.52
C ARG A 54 3.78 0.79 6.50
N TYR A 55 4.66 0.76 5.52
CA TYR A 55 4.53 -0.22 4.43
C TYR A 55 5.87 -0.69 3.95
N ILE A 56 5.88 -1.92 3.45
CA ILE A 56 7.04 -2.61 2.92
C ILE A 56 6.65 -3.35 1.65
N LEU A 57 7.45 -3.19 0.61
CA LEU A 57 7.30 -3.95 -0.62
C LEU A 57 7.94 -5.32 -0.42
N LEU A 58 7.16 -6.39 -0.62
CA LEU A 58 7.62 -7.76 -0.43
C LEU A 58 8.19 -8.36 -1.69
N LYS A 59 7.58 -8.06 -2.84
CA LYS A 59 7.97 -8.66 -4.10
C LYS A 59 7.74 -7.67 -5.23
N GLY A 60 8.72 -7.56 -6.08
CA GLY A 60 8.76 -6.64 -7.20
C GLY A 60 10.05 -5.85 -7.18
N SER A 61 10.33 -5.11 -8.24
CA SER A 61 11.52 -4.28 -8.32
C SER A 61 11.34 -2.97 -7.56
N TYR A 62 10.17 -2.35 -7.71
CA TYR A 62 9.82 -1.11 -7.02
C TYR A 62 8.36 -0.74 -7.28
N LEU A 63 7.83 0.12 -6.41
CA LEU A 63 6.66 0.95 -6.67
C LEU A 63 7.12 2.40 -6.67
N VAL A 64 6.36 3.28 -7.32
CA VAL A 64 6.62 4.72 -7.24
C VAL A 64 5.60 5.33 -6.30
N GLU A 65 6.08 6.16 -5.39
CA GLU A 65 5.22 6.95 -4.52
C GLU A 65 5.33 8.41 -4.90
N GLU A 66 4.19 9.04 -5.13
CA GLU A 66 4.09 10.47 -5.33
C GLU A 66 3.41 11.08 -4.11
N ARG A 67 4.10 11.99 -3.43
CA ARG A 67 3.58 12.68 -2.25
C ARG A 67 3.28 14.13 -2.55
N TYR A 68 2.17 14.60 -2.03
CA TYR A 68 1.82 16.02 -2.04
C TYR A 68 1.69 16.51 -0.61
N ASN A 69 2.50 17.51 -0.26
CA ASN A 69 2.44 18.19 1.02
C ASN A 69 1.71 19.52 0.85
N ASN A 70 0.49 19.58 1.40
CA ASN A 70 -0.35 20.76 1.25
C ASN A 70 0.23 22.01 1.96
N ASN A 71 0.93 21.82 3.06
CA ASN A 71 1.52 22.94 3.81
C ASN A 71 2.69 23.57 3.06
N LEU A 72 3.45 22.76 2.34
CA LEU A 72 4.61 23.22 1.57
C LEU A 72 4.31 23.44 0.10
N LEU A 73 3.13 23.05 -0.37
CA LEU A 73 2.73 23.06 -1.78
C LEU A 73 3.76 22.36 -2.67
N GLU A 74 4.30 21.24 -2.16
CA GLU A 74 5.35 20.48 -2.83
C GLU A 74 4.86 19.09 -3.23
N ILE A 75 5.29 18.65 -4.43
CA ILE A 75 5.15 17.28 -4.88
C ILE A 75 6.53 16.64 -4.87
N SER A 76 6.62 15.46 -4.30
CA SER A 76 7.84 14.67 -4.30
C SER A 76 7.57 13.26 -4.78
N TYR A 77 8.61 12.64 -5.33
CA TYR A 77 8.54 11.28 -5.85
C TYR A 77 9.64 10.45 -5.23
N GLN A 78 9.35 9.18 -4.94
CA GLN A 78 10.39 8.25 -4.55
C GLN A 78 10.05 6.83 -5.03
N LYS A 79 11.08 6.04 -5.22
CA LYS A 79 10.92 4.60 -5.47
C LYS A 79 10.81 3.86 -4.16
N ILE A 80 9.77 3.06 -4.02
CA ILE A 80 9.60 2.14 -2.90
C ILE A 80 10.32 0.86 -3.26
N LYS A 81 11.47 0.63 -2.64
CA LYS A 81 12.31 -0.54 -2.90
C LYS A 81 11.92 -1.70 -1.98
N PRO A 82 12.18 -2.97 -2.39
CA PRO A 82 11.85 -4.13 -1.58
C PRO A 82 12.53 -4.13 -0.21
N PHE A 83 11.83 -4.64 0.79
CA PHE A 83 12.34 -4.90 2.14
C PHE A 83 12.82 -3.68 2.92
N LYS A 84 12.42 -2.50 2.50
CA LYS A 84 12.64 -1.27 3.24
C LYS A 84 11.31 -0.77 3.78
N ILE A 85 11.29 -0.32 5.04
CA ILE A 85 10.09 0.22 5.68
C ILE A 85 9.95 1.69 5.32
N TYR A 86 8.77 2.05 4.81
CA TYR A 86 8.38 3.42 4.51
C TYR A 86 7.25 3.83 5.43
N HIS A 87 7.06 5.12 5.59
CA HIS A 87 6.11 5.66 6.55
C HIS A 87 5.46 6.93 6.01
N ILE A 88 4.14 7.03 6.22
CA ILE A 88 3.38 8.23 5.89
C ILE A 88 2.30 8.46 6.94
N ASN A 89 1.98 9.72 7.19
CA ASN A 89 0.84 10.15 7.98
C ASN A 89 0.31 11.47 7.40
N ASP A 90 -0.78 11.99 7.95
CA ASP A 90 -1.41 13.20 7.42
C ASP A 90 -0.53 14.45 7.54
N LYS A 91 0.43 14.47 8.47
CA LYS A 91 1.39 15.58 8.60
C LYS A 91 2.38 15.60 7.43
N LYS A 92 2.71 14.45 6.89
CA LYS A 92 3.60 14.33 5.73
C LYS A 92 2.87 14.55 4.41
N GLY A 93 1.54 14.57 4.45
CA GLY A 93 0.71 14.84 3.29
C GLY A 93 -0.10 13.64 2.82
N ILE A 94 -0.57 13.73 1.60
CA ILE A 94 -1.28 12.66 0.91
C ILE A 94 -0.35 12.02 -0.12
N HIS A 95 -0.66 10.81 -0.53
CA HIS A 95 0.15 10.14 -1.53
C HIS A 95 -0.68 9.33 -2.52
N LYS A 96 -0.06 9.02 -3.64
CA LYS A 96 -0.54 7.99 -4.55
C LYS A 96 0.57 6.97 -4.77
N MET A 97 0.16 5.73 -4.99
CA MET A 97 1.07 4.63 -5.27
C MET A 97 0.91 4.21 -6.73
N ILE A 98 2.03 3.97 -7.38
CA ILE A 98 2.07 3.70 -8.81
C ILE A 98 2.85 2.41 -9.05
N ASN A 99 2.23 1.46 -9.73
CA ASN A 99 2.92 0.34 -10.33
C ASN A 99 3.06 0.60 -11.83
N SER A 100 4.22 1.09 -12.23
CA SER A 100 4.48 1.48 -13.62
C SER A 100 5.00 0.32 -14.48
N GLU A 101 5.13 -0.87 -13.93
CA GLU A 101 5.61 -2.04 -14.66
C GLU A 101 4.47 -3.01 -14.97
N ASP A 102 4.70 -3.86 -15.95
CA ASP A 102 3.75 -4.87 -16.38
C ASP A 102 3.90 -6.16 -15.57
N LYS A 103 3.99 -6.00 -14.25
CA LYS A 103 4.14 -7.11 -13.29
C LYS A 103 3.35 -6.84 -12.04
N ILE A 104 2.80 -7.92 -11.47
CA ILE A 104 2.13 -7.86 -10.18
C ILE A 104 3.18 -7.63 -9.08
N LYS A 105 2.83 -6.80 -8.11
CA LYS A 105 3.66 -6.52 -6.94
C LYS A 105 2.86 -6.71 -5.66
N TRP A 106 3.57 -6.99 -4.57
CA TRP A 106 2.97 -7.26 -3.28
C TRP A 106 3.58 -6.38 -2.21
N SER A 107 2.75 -5.83 -1.35
CA SER A 107 3.20 -5.03 -0.21
C SER A 107 2.37 -5.33 1.02
N ILE A 108 2.94 -5.07 2.20
CA ILE A 108 2.22 -5.11 3.47
C ILE A 108 2.14 -3.70 4.03
N HIS A 109 0.96 -3.31 4.50
CA HIS A 109 0.68 -2.01 5.08
C HIS A 109 0.12 -2.18 6.48
N ARG A 110 0.63 -1.40 7.43
CA ARG A 110 0.14 -1.34 8.81
C ARG A 110 -0.37 0.05 9.10
N TYR A 111 -1.60 0.11 9.57
CA TYR A 111 -2.23 1.35 10.03
C TYR A 111 -2.34 1.34 11.55
N SER A 112 -1.87 2.39 12.19
CA SER A 112 -1.90 2.49 13.64
C SER A 112 -2.29 3.88 14.14
#